data_966f6c5681c64dde7af54473d709f275
#
_entry.id   966f6c5681c64dde7af54473d709f275
#
_cell.length_a   1.000
_cell.length_b   1.000
_cell.length_c   1.000
_cell.angle_alpha   90.00
_cell.angle_beta   90.00
_cell.angle_gamma   90.00
#
_symmetry.space_group_name_H-M   'P 1'
#
loop_
_entity.id
_entity.type
_entity.pdbx_description
1 polymer ?
#
loop_
_entity_poly.entity_id
_entity_poly.type
_entity_poly.pdbx_seq_one_letter_code
_entity_poly.pdbx_strand_id
1 'polypeptide(L)'
;VLQYDFLGNFIKKHPSASDAAREFKCDSSTISGAANGKFKHGKSYIWIYEKDFNEELLKDKIELVKDAKNYNTIIQNLKAIRDYE
;
A
#
# COMPACT_ATOMS: atom_id res chain seq x y z
N VAL A 1 5.74 -3.13 9.29
CA VAL A 1 5.47 -3.03 7.86
C VAL A 1 5.32 -1.56 7.46
N LEU A 2 5.71 -1.24 6.25
CA LEU A 2 5.66 0.11 5.69
C LEU A 2 4.43 0.26 4.81
N GLN A 3 3.73 1.37 4.95
CA GLN A 3 2.53 1.68 4.17
C GLN A 3 2.85 2.81 3.18
N TYR A 4 2.52 2.59 1.90
CA TYR A 4 2.69 3.57 0.83
C TYR A 4 1.37 3.75 0.08
N ASP A 5 1.13 4.94 -0.45
CA ASP A 5 -0.01 5.13 -1.36
C ASP A 5 0.36 4.64 -2.77
N PHE A 6 -0.61 4.66 -3.68
CA PHE A 6 -0.40 4.19 -5.06
C PHE A 6 0.50 5.12 -5.88
N LEU A 7 0.79 6.32 -5.39
CA LEU A 7 1.73 7.24 -6.01
C LEU A 7 3.16 7.03 -5.51
N GLY A 8 3.36 6.13 -4.54
CA GLY A 8 4.67 5.82 -3.99
C GLY A 8 5.06 6.70 -2.82
N ASN A 9 4.13 7.45 -2.24
CA ASN A 9 4.41 8.29 -1.07
C ASN A 9 4.31 7.47 0.20
N PHE A 10 5.32 7.59 1.07
CA PHE A 10 5.32 6.94 2.37
C PHE A 10 4.21 7.54 3.26
N ILE A 11 3.41 6.68 3.85
CA ILE A 11 2.31 7.10 4.73
C ILE A 11 2.68 6.88 6.20
N LYS A 12 2.98 5.63 6.57
CA LYS A 12 3.19 5.29 7.98
C LYS A 12 3.93 3.97 8.11
N LYS A 13 4.71 3.84 9.18
CA LYS A 13 5.32 2.58 9.58
C LYS A 13 4.45 1.97 10.70
N HIS A 14 4.09 0.69 10.55
CA HIS A 14 3.35 -0.06 11.55
C HIS A 14 4.28 -1.08 12.22
N PRO A 15 4.12 -1.34 13.53
CA PRO A 15 4.96 -2.32 14.23
C PRO A 15 4.86 -3.74 13.64
N SER A 16 3.66 -4.10 13.15
CA SER A 16 3.44 -5.43 12.55
C SER A 16 2.26 -5.38 11.59
N ALA A 17 2.11 -6.44 10.78
CA ALA A 17 0.94 -6.59 9.92
C ALA A 17 -0.35 -6.67 10.75
N SER A 18 -0.30 -7.28 11.92
CA SER A 18 -1.46 -7.37 12.82
C SER A 18 -1.90 -5.99 13.32
N ASP A 19 -0.96 -5.13 13.67
CA ASP A 19 -1.27 -3.76 14.11
C ASP A 19 -1.88 -2.94 12.98
N ALA A 20 -1.33 -3.06 11.78
CA ALA A 20 -1.88 -2.39 10.61
C ALA A 20 -3.29 -2.89 10.30
N ALA A 21 -3.52 -4.19 10.39
CA ALA A 21 -4.83 -4.78 10.14
C ALA A 21 -5.88 -4.28 11.14
N ARG A 22 -5.51 -4.13 12.40
CA ARG A 22 -6.41 -3.58 13.41
C ARG A 22 -6.82 -2.14 13.11
N GLU A 23 -5.86 -1.34 12.66
CA GLU A 23 -6.13 0.05 12.29
C GLU A 23 -7.11 0.14 11.13
N PHE A 24 -6.99 -0.75 10.14
CA PHE A 24 -7.85 -0.79 8.96
C PHE A 24 -9.06 -1.71 9.12
N LYS A 25 -9.21 -2.33 10.29
CA LYS A 25 -10.34 -3.24 10.59
C LYS A 25 -10.45 -4.38 9.57
N CYS A 26 -9.32 -5.01 9.27
CA CYS A 26 -9.26 -6.12 8.33
C CYS A 26 -8.41 -7.26 8.91
N ASP A 27 -8.33 -8.38 8.20
CA ASP A 27 -7.49 -9.51 8.62
C ASP A 27 -6.01 -9.21 8.39
N SER A 28 -5.16 -9.67 9.30
CA SER A 28 -3.72 -9.51 9.17
C SER A 28 -3.19 -10.16 7.89
N SER A 29 -3.85 -11.20 7.39
CA SER A 29 -3.48 -11.86 6.13
C SER A 29 -3.62 -10.94 4.92
N THR A 30 -4.54 -9.97 4.97
CA THR A 30 -4.68 -8.97 3.91
C THR A 30 -3.43 -8.10 3.81
N ILE A 31 -2.92 -7.65 4.95
CA ILE A 31 -1.73 -6.80 5.01
C ILE A 31 -0.47 -7.61 4.71
N SER A 32 -0.29 -8.76 5.37
CA SER A 32 0.88 -9.60 5.16
C SER A 32 0.94 -10.14 3.74
N GLY A 33 -0.22 -10.51 3.16
CA GLY A 33 -0.31 -10.96 1.77
C GLY A 33 0.11 -9.88 0.79
N ALA A 34 -0.31 -8.62 1.04
CA ALA A 34 0.13 -7.50 0.22
C ALA A 34 1.63 -7.23 0.38
N ALA A 35 2.15 -7.36 1.61
CA ALA A 35 3.57 -7.11 1.89
C ALA A 35 4.48 -8.18 1.29
N ASN A 36 4.04 -9.45 1.28
CA ASN A 36 4.87 -10.54 0.76
C ASN A 36 4.68 -10.82 -0.74
N GLY A 37 3.80 -10.07 -1.41
CA GLY A 37 3.59 -10.19 -2.85
C GLY A 37 2.47 -11.12 -3.28
N LYS A 38 1.75 -11.74 -2.34
CA LYS A 38 0.60 -12.58 -2.66
C LYS A 38 -0.54 -11.77 -3.28
N PHE A 39 -0.76 -10.55 -2.77
CA PHE A 39 -1.73 -9.61 -3.30
C PHE A 39 -1.02 -8.37 -3.83
N LYS A 40 -1.60 -7.73 -4.85
CA LYS A 40 -1.04 -6.50 -5.43
C LYS A 40 -1.10 -5.32 -4.47
N HIS A 41 -2.14 -5.27 -3.65
CA HIS A 41 -2.32 -4.21 -2.65
C HIS A 41 -3.21 -4.73 -1.52
N GLY A 42 -3.30 -3.97 -0.44
CA GLY A 42 -4.22 -4.24 0.67
C GLY A 42 -4.86 -2.95 1.12
N LYS A 43 -6.21 -2.91 1.18
CA LYS A 43 -6.97 -1.73 1.58
C LYS A 43 -6.62 -0.47 0.78
N SER A 44 -6.32 -0.64 -0.51
CA SER A 44 -5.95 0.44 -1.44
C SER A 44 -4.60 1.10 -1.12
N TYR A 45 -3.72 0.38 -0.43
CA TYR A 45 -2.35 0.81 -0.13
C TYR A 45 -1.35 -0.26 -0.53
N ILE A 46 -0.11 0.18 -0.74
CA ILE A 46 1.02 -0.70 -0.99
C ILE A 46 1.70 -0.98 0.34
N TRP A 47 2.03 -2.26 0.61
CA TRP A 47 2.64 -2.70 1.86
C TRP A 47 3.97 -3.38 1.57
N ILE A 48 5.00 -3.05 2.36
CA ILE A 48 6.34 -3.64 2.23
C ILE A 48 6.87 -3.88 3.64
N TYR A 49 7.45 -5.06 3.88
CA TYR A 49 8.18 -5.30 5.12
C TYR A 49 9.43 -4.44 5.14
N GLU A 50 9.71 -3.79 6.25
CA GLU A 50 10.87 -2.89 6.38
C GLU A 50 12.17 -3.59 6.01
N LYS A 51 12.35 -4.85 6.43
CA LYS A 51 13.54 -5.65 6.14
C LYS A 51 13.76 -5.89 4.65
N ASP A 52 12.68 -5.88 3.87
CA ASP A 52 12.71 -6.17 2.43
C ASP A 52 12.68 -4.91 1.58
N PHE A 53 12.61 -3.74 2.22
CA PHE A 53 12.43 -2.48 1.49
C PHE A 53 13.63 -2.16 0.61
N ASN A 54 13.33 -1.81 -0.65
CA ASN A 54 14.24 -1.10 -1.54
C ASN A 54 13.40 -0.34 -2.56
N GLU A 55 14.00 0.67 -3.19
CA GLU A 55 13.27 1.52 -4.13
C GLU A 55 12.77 0.75 -5.35
N GLU A 56 13.53 -0.24 -5.79
CA GLU A 56 13.18 -1.07 -6.94
C GLU A 56 11.93 -1.92 -6.64
N LEU A 57 11.88 -2.51 -5.45
CA LEU A 57 10.70 -3.27 -5.01
C LEU A 57 9.47 -2.38 -4.96
N LEU A 58 9.61 -1.16 -4.45
CA LEU A 58 8.50 -0.21 -4.40
C LEU A 58 8.00 0.13 -5.82
N LYS A 59 8.92 0.38 -6.75
CA LYS A 59 8.56 0.65 -8.14
C LYS A 59 7.82 -0.53 -8.77
N ASP A 60 8.28 -1.76 -8.53
CA ASP A 60 7.63 -2.96 -9.03
C ASP A 60 6.21 -3.09 -8.49
N LYS A 61 6.01 -2.83 -7.21
CA LYS A 61 4.68 -2.88 -6.59
C LYS A 61 3.75 -1.80 -7.15
N ILE A 62 4.27 -0.62 -7.41
CA ILE A 62 3.50 0.47 -8.04
C ILE A 62 3.03 0.06 -9.43
N GLU A 63 3.92 -0.55 -10.22
CA GLU A 63 3.56 -1.05 -11.56
C GLU A 63 2.47 -2.12 -11.51
N LEU A 64 2.53 -3.02 -10.52
CA LEU A 64 1.53 -4.07 -10.35
C LEU A 64 0.15 -3.50 -10.04
N VAL A 65 0.06 -2.44 -9.23
CA VAL A 65 -1.24 -1.86 -8.86
C VAL A 65 -1.86 -1.06 -10.01
N LYS A 66 -1.10 -0.66 -11.01
CA LYS A 66 -1.64 0.03 -12.19
C LYS A 66 -2.65 -0.81 -12.94
N ASP A 67 -2.58 -2.14 -12.81
CA ASP A 67 -3.53 -3.06 -13.42
C ASP A 67 -4.79 -3.28 -12.58
N ALA A 68 -4.85 -2.73 -11.36
CA ALA A 68 -5.99 -2.89 -10.49
C ALA A 68 -7.22 -2.14 -11.06
N LYS A 69 -8.39 -2.73 -10.91
CA LYS A 69 -9.64 -2.16 -11.45
C LYS A 69 -9.91 -0.75 -10.94
N ASN A 70 -9.57 -0.48 -9.70
CA ASN A 70 -9.87 0.79 -9.04
C ASN A 70 -8.69 1.77 -9.07
N TYR A 71 -7.61 1.45 -9.81
CA TYR A 71 -6.40 2.26 -9.81
C TYR A 71 -6.70 3.72 -10.16
N ASN A 72 -7.39 3.97 -11.26
CA ASN A 72 -7.68 5.32 -11.72
C ASN A 72 -8.51 6.11 -10.70
N THR A 73 -9.52 5.46 -10.11
CA THR A 73 -10.36 6.09 -9.09
C THR A 73 -9.54 6.45 -7.86
N ILE A 74 -8.69 5.55 -7.39
CA ILE A 74 -7.84 5.77 -6.22
C ILE A 74 -6.86 6.92 -6.49
N ILE A 75 -6.22 6.95 -7.66
CA ILE A 75 -5.28 8.00 -8.03
C ILE A 75 -5.98 9.35 -8.14
N GLN A 76 -7.18 9.40 -8.72
CA GLN A 76 -7.95 10.64 -8.81
C GLN A 76 -8.31 11.17 -7.43
N ASN A 77 -8.70 10.30 -6.51
CA ASN A 77 -9.00 10.70 -5.12
C ASN A 77 -7.77 11.25 -4.42
N LEU A 78 -6.61 10.62 -4.60
CA LEU A 78 -5.34 11.09 -4.02
C LEU A 78 -4.95 12.47 -4.57
N LYS A 79 -5.12 12.69 -5.87
CA LYS A 79 -4.83 13.98 -6.50
C LYS A 79 -5.80 15.05 -6.03
N ALA A 80 -7.08 14.73 -5.88
CA ALA A 80 -8.08 15.68 -5.38
C ALA A 80 -7.76 16.13 -3.96
N ILE A 81 -7.32 15.22 -3.10
CA ILE A 81 -6.90 15.55 -1.73
C ILE A 81 -5.69 16.50 -1.76
N ARG A 82 -4.73 16.25 -2.64
CA ARG A 82 -3.54 17.08 -2.79
C ARG A 82 -3.86 18.49 -3.28
N ASP A 83 -4.81 18.59 -4.21
CA ASP A 83 -5.20 19.90 -4.76
C ASP A 83 -5.86 20.79 -3.70
N TYR A 84 -6.35 20.20 -2.62
CA TYR A 84 -6.95 20.91 -1.50
C TYR A 84 -5.91 21.43 -0.49
N GLU A 85 -4.73 20.90 -0.53
CA GLU A 85 -3.63 21.34 0.36
C GLU A 85 -2.80 22.44 -0.28
#